data_7cab39305c530be1d2359cdd99cbf1ae
#
_entry.id   7cab39305c530be1d2359cdd99cbf1ae
#
_cell.length_a   1.000
_cell.length_b   1.000
_cell.length_c   1.000
_cell.angle_alpha   90.00
_cell.angle_beta   90.00
_cell.angle_gamma   90.00
#
_symmetry.space_group_name_H-M   'P 1'
#
loop_
_entity.id
_entity.type
_entity.pdbx_description
1 polymer ?
#
loop_
_entity_poly.entity_id
_entity_poly.type
_entity_poly.pdbx_seq_one_letter_code
_entity_poly.pdbx_strand_id
1 'polypeptide(L)'
;LKAQSPEDFARAASVAVTVFRDSTVCMGKDGRPLRDCILWMDQRRAENPKPLPAERRAIFALAGMTETVEMLHRTSACNWIAENEPELWKKTDKYVCLSTYLNYRFTGRIADSSASLMAKIPYDYKNRKWDKNGLTRCVYDIPQDKLCEILPSGSVVGGVTPEASRLTGIPAGLPMLATGSDKGCETIGLSVIREDQAALSFGTSCTVQFTTRKYFEPTPFMPAYPAVPNDMYNPEIQILRGYWMLTWFKQNFA
;
A
#
# COMPACT_ATOMS: atom_id res chain seq x y z
N LEU A 1 2.58 -19.96 17.10
CA LEU A 1 2.81 -20.91 16.00
C LEU A 1 3.93 -21.89 16.36
N LYS A 2 5.15 -21.40 16.64
CA LYS A 2 6.30 -22.24 17.02
C LYS A 2 6.01 -23.14 18.22
N ALA A 3 5.30 -22.65 19.22
CA ALA A 3 4.92 -23.43 20.40
C ALA A 3 3.79 -24.45 20.13
N GLN A 4 2.92 -24.17 19.15
CA GLN A 4 1.78 -25.02 18.81
C GLN A 4 2.12 -26.11 17.79
N SER A 5 3.04 -25.83 16.87
CA SER A 5 3.44 -26.73 15.78
C SER A 5 4.94 -26.59 15.51
N PRO A 6 5.82 -27.03 16.42
CA PRO A 6 7.26 -26.84 16.31
C PRO A 6 7.86 -27.53 15.08
N GLU A 7 7.35 -28.71 14.70
CA GLU A 7 7.81 -29.47 13.54
C GLU A 7 7.47 -28.76 12.22
N ASP A 8 6.23 -28.28 12.08
CA ASP A 8 5.82 -27.51 10.89
C ASP A 8 6.58 -26.18 10.80
N PHE A 9 6.79 -25.52 11.96
CA PHE A 9 7.58 -24.31 12.00
C PHE A 9 9.02 -24.53 11.54
N ALA A 10 9.64 -25.65 11.94
CA ALA A 10 10.99 -26.02 11.52
C ALA A 10 11.10 -26.33 10.00
N ARG A 11 9.98 -26.70 9.38
CA ARG A 11 9.90 -26.97 7.92
C ARG A 11 9.57 -25.73 7.07
N ALA A 12 9.37 -24.56 7.69
CA ALA A 12 9.08 -23.35 6.96
C ALA A 12 10.16 -23.05 5.90
N ALA A 13 9.76 -22.92 4.65
CA ALA A 13 10.66 -22.64 3.53
C ALA A 13 10.84 -21.15 3.26
N SER A 14 9.89 -20.32 3.72
CA SER A 14 9.91 -18.87 3.56
C SER A 14 8.99 -18.20 4.58
N VAL A 15 9.13 -16.88 4.69
CA VAL A 15 8.23 -16.02 5.45
C VAL A 15 7.73 -14.89 4.55
N ALA A 16 6.53 -14.42 4.80
CA ALA A 16 5.92 -13.32 4.10
C ALA A 16 5.08 -12.48 5.06
N VAL A 17 4.98 -11.18 4.80
CA VAL A 17 4.16 -10.25 5.59
C VAL A 17 3.22 -9.51 4.67
N THR A 18 1.95 -9.49 5.01
CA THR A 18 0.96 -8.60 4.40
C THR A 18 0.42 -7.63 5.44
N VAL A 19 0.09 -6.43 5.01
CA VAL A 19 -0.48 -5.38 5.85
C VAL A 19 -1.57 -4.63 5.10
N PHE A 20 -2.37 -3.88 5.85
CA PHE A 20 -3.36 -2.98 5.28
C PHE A 20 -2.71 -1.85 4.46
N ARG A 21 -3.45 -1.34 3.50
CA ARG A 21 -3.05 -0.30 2.54
C ARG A 21 -2.94 1.08 3.21
N ASP A 22 -2.38 2.06 2.47
CA ASP A 22 -2.36 3.50 2.79
C ASP A 22 -1.89 3.83 4.21
N SER A 23 -0.88 3.10 4.69
CA SER A 23 -0.23 3.34 5.97
C SER A 23 1.27 3.50 5.76
N THR A 24 1.81 4.63 6.23
CA THR A 24 3.14 5.07 5.84
C THR A 24 4.03 5.42 7.03
N VAL A 25 5.33 5.19 6.86
CA VAL A 25 6.37 5.37 7.86
C VAL A 25 7.43 6.34 7.36
N CYS A 26 7.77 7.35 8.15
CA CYS A 26 8.94 8.20 7.95
C CYS A 26 10.14 7.55 8.62
N MET A 27 11.12 7.08 7.85
CA MET A 27 12.34 6.47 8.36
C MET A 27 13.51 7.46 8.34
N GLY A 28 14.28 7.49 9.41
CA GLY A 28 15.57 8.17 9.46
C GLY A 28 16.68 7.36 8.76
N LYS A 29 17.86 7.97 8.61
CA LYS A 29 19.05 7.30 8.05
C LYS A 29 19.50 6.06 8.83
N ASP A 30 19.18 5.99 10.09
CA ASP A 30 19.44 4.84 10.97
C ASP A 30 18.38 3.72 10.83
N GLY A 31 17.41 3.89 9.94
CA GLY A 31 16.32 2.96 9.70
C GLY A 31 15.23 2.97 10.77
N ARG A 32 15.29 3.88 11.75
CA ARG A 32 14.26 4.02 12.79
C ARG A 32 13.13 4.92 12.32
N PRO A 33 11.88 4.67 12.76
CA PRO A 33 10.80 5.60 12.50
C PRO A 33 11.02 6.90 13.27
N LEU A 34 10.81 8.02 12.60
CA LEU A 34 10.96 9.36 13.18
C LEU A 34 9.68 9.84 13.89
N ARG A 35 8.60 9.15 13.68
CA ARG A 35 7.27 9.40 14.25
C ARG A 35 6.42 8.14 14.20
N ASP A 36 5.25 8.17 14.84
CA ASP A 36 4.25 7.13 14.73
C ASP A 36 3.72 7.01 13.29
N CYS A 37 3.37 5.78 12.89
CA CYS A 37 2.79 5.50 11.57
C CYS A 37 1.46 6.22 11.40
N ILE A 38 1.27 6.90 10.27
CA ILE A 38 -0.04 7.42 9.88
C ILE A 38 -0.81 6.29 9.21
N LEU A 39 -1.94 5.93 9.80
CA LEU A 39 -2.78 4.83 9.32
C LEU A 39 -3.77 5.29 8.26
N TRP A 40 -4.26 4.36 7.46
CA TRP A 40 -5.23 4.59 6.37
C TRP A 40 -6.52 5.30 6.81
N MET A 41 -6.93 5.13 8.07
CA MET A 41 -8.16 5.74 8.64
C MET A 41 -7.94 7.14 9.22
N ASP A 42 -6.72 7.66 9.17
CA ASP A 42 -6.39 8.98 9.70
C ASP A 42 -7.12 10.08 8.90
N GLN A 43 -7.75 11.01 9.60
CA GLN A 43 -8.60 12.04 9.01
C GLN A 43 -7.90 13.40 8.84
N ARG A 44 -6.63 13.51 9.18
CA ARG A 44 -5.88 14.76 9.02
C ARG A 44 -5.77 15.17 7.56
N ARG A 45 -5.75 16.48 7.33
CA ARG A 45 -5.67 17.06 5.98
C ARG A 45 -4.67 18.20 5.98
N ALA A 46 -3.88 18.29 4.93
CA ALA A 46 -3.09 19.48 4.65
C ALA A 46 -4.04 20.62 4.29
N GLU A 47 -3.86 21.79 4.90
CA GLU A 47 -4.70 22.97 4.61
C GLU A 47 -4.14 23.76 3.42
N ASN A 48 -2.82 23.94 3.41
CA ASN A 48 -2.08 24.67 2.40
C ASN A 48 -0.93 23.85 1.82
N PRO A 49 -1.18 22.67 1.23
CA PRO A 49 -0.12 21.88 0.63
C PRO A 49 0.53 22.66 -0.52
N LYS A 50 1.78 22.31 -0.86
CA LYS A 50 2.49 22.95 -1.98
C LYS A 50 1.64 22.95 -3.23
N PRO A 51 1.39 24.14 -3.85
CA PRO A 51 0.47 24.26 -4.98
C PRO A 51 0.87 23.36 -6.16
N LEU A 52 -0.13 22.74 -6.80
CA LEU A 52 0.09 21.98 -8.03
C LEU A 52 0.54 22.93 -9.16
N PRO A 53 1.44 22.50 -10.06
CA PRO A 53 1.83 23.27 -11.24
C PRO A 53 0.60 23.68 -12.08
N ALA A 54 0.62 24.89 -12.64
CA ALA A 54 -0.53 25.46 -13.36
C ALA A 54 -0.97 24.59 -14.56
N GLU A 55 0.01 24.06 -15.31
CA GLU A 55 -0.25 23.14 -16.41
C GLU A 55 -0.94 21.84 -15.96
N ARG A 56 -0.58 21.32 -14.80
CA ARG A 56 -1.19 20.09 -14.24
C ARG A 56 -2.62 20.37 -13.77
N ARG A 57 -2.85 21.51 -13.15
CA ARG A 57 -4.21 21.95 -12.77
C ARG A 57 -5.12 22.06 -13.99
N ALA A 58 -4.62 22.65 -15.10
CA ALA A 58 -5.37 22.73 -16.34
C ALA A 58 -5.72 21.35 -16.92
N ILE A 59 -4.79 20.39 -16.90
CA ILE A 59 -5.04 19.01 -17.34
C ILE A 59 -6.14 18.36 -16.48
N PHE A 60 -6.06 18.48 -15.16
CA PHE A 60 -7.07 17.93 -14.25
C PHE A 60 -8.45 18.58 -14.43
N ALA A 61 -8.48 19.89 -14.67
CA ALA A 61 -9.72 20.61 -14.95
C ALA A 61 -10.38 20.14 -16.25
N LEU A 62 -9.61 19.98 -17.32
CA LEU A 62 -10.10 19.46 -18.62
C LEU A 62 -10.62 18.01 -18.49
N ALA A 63 -10.02 17.22 -17.61
CA ALA A 63 -10.47 15.87 -17.32
C ALA A 63 -11.64 15.78 -16.33
N GLY A 64 -12.15 16.91 -15.81
CA GLY A 64 -13.20 16.93 -14.78
C GLY A 64 -12.77 16.36 -13.42
N MET A 65 -11.47 16.38 -13.10
CA MET A 65 -10.86 15.70 -11.95
C MET A 65 -10.40 16.65 -10.84
N THR A 66 -10.71 17.94 -10.92
CA THR A 66 -10.21 18.95 -9.97
C THR A 66 -10.50 18.59 -8.54
N GLU A 67 -11.75 18.32 -8.20
CA GLU A 67 -12.17 18.01 -6.81
C GLU A 67 -11.52 16.73 -6.28
N THR A 68 -11.46 15.68 -7.10
CA THR A 68 -10.83 14.41 -6.73
C THR A 68 -9.34 14.60 -6.44
N VAL A 69 -8.65 15.33 -7.31
CA VAL A 69 -7.21 15.58 -7.15
C VAL A 69 -6.93 16.47 -5.94
N GLU A 70 -7.73 17.51 -5.72
CA GLU A 70 -7.62 18.37 -4.53
C GLU A 70 -7.85 17.58 -3.25
N MET A 71 -8.85 16.72 -3.22
CA MET A 71 -9.12 15.83 -2.09
C MET A 71 -7.93 14.90 -1.83
N LEU A 72 -7.41 14.22 -2.85
CA LEU A 72 -6.24 13.34 -2.73
C LEU A 72 -4.99 14.10 -2.28
N HIS A 73 -4.77 15.30 -2.84
CA HIS A 73 -3.63 16.16 -2.50
C HIS A 73 -3.66 16.59 -1.03
N ARG A 74 -4.83 16.97 -0.52
CA ARG A 74 -5.00 17.38 0.89
C ARG A 74 -5.00 16.23 1.87
N THR A 75 -5.52 15.06 1.48
CA THR A 75 -5.62 13.89 2.37
C THR A 75 -4.40 12.98 2.33
N SER A 76 -3.37 13.32 1.54
CA SER A 76 -2.13 12.53 1.53
C SER A 76 -1.25 12.83 2.73
N ALA A 77 -0.83 11.79 3.42
CA ALA A 77 -0.01 11.91 4.63
C ALA A 77 1.32 12.63 4.36
N CYS A 78 1.95 12.41 3.20
CA CYS A 78 3.21 13.09 2.85
C CYS A 78 3.06 14.61 2.77
N ASN A 79 1.98 15.10 2.17
CA ASN A 79 1.74 16.54 2.04
C ASN A 79 1.41 17.17 3.41
N TRP A 80 0.62 16.46 4.22
CA TRP A 80 0.36 16.91 5.59
C TRP A 80 1.64 17.00 6.43
N ILE A 81 2.52 15.98 6.37
CA ILE A 81 3.80 15.98 7.08
C ILE A 81 4.71 17.10 6.57
N ALA A 82 4.79 17.29 5.26
CA ALA A 82 5.62 18.34 4.67
C ALA A 82 5.18 19.75 5.11
N GLU A 83 3.87 19.97 5.30
CA GLU A 83 3.29 21.23 5.76
C GLU A 83 3.45 21.42 7.27
N ASN A 84 3.07 20.43 8.07
CA ASN A 84 2.91 20.56 9.52
C ASN A 84 4.15 20.13 10.31
N GLU A 85 5.00 19.28 9.73
CA GLU A 85 6.23 18.76 10.35
C GLU A 85 7.44 18.89 9.41
N PRO A 86 7.74 20.10 8.88
CA PRO A 86 8.75 20.28 7.83
C PRO A 86 10.16 19.83 8.23
N GLU A 87 10.53 20.01 9.50
CA GLU A 87 11.84 19.57 9.99
C GLU A 87 11.93 18.03 10.08
N LEU A 88 10.84 17.36 10.43
CA LEU A 88 10.76 15.92 10.39
C LEU A 88 10.83 15.44 8.93
N TRP A 89 10.09 16.08 8.02
CA TRP A 89 10.11 15.76 6.60
C TRP A 89 11.51 15.88 5.98
N LYS A 90 12.26 16.91 6.34
CA LYS A 90 13.67 17.09 5.94
C LYS A 90 14.58 15.96 6.46
N LYS A 91 14.36 15.52 7.71
CA LYS A 91 15.13 14.44 8.34
C LYS A 91 14.74 13.04 7.83
N THR A 92 13.56 12.91 7.22
CA THR A 92 13.08 11.64 6.65
C THR A 92 13.98 11.25 5.49
N ASP A 93 14.71 10.15 5.66
CA ASP A 93 15.52 9.53 4.60
C ASP A 93 14.66 8.72 3.64
N LYS A 94 13.76 7.89 4.19
CA LYS A 94 12.81 7.09 3.42
C LYS A 94 11.38 7.28 3.91
N TYR A 95 10.48 7.49 2.96
CA TYR A 95 9.04 7.51 3.18
C TYR A 95 8.42 6.29 2.52
N VAL A 96 8.00 5.34 3.32
CA VAL A 96 7.69 3.98 2.86
C VAL A 96 6.34 3.49 3.37
N CYS A 97 5.74 2.53 2.67
CA CYS A 97 4.59 1.80 3.19
C CYS A 97 4.99 0.95 4.42
N LEU A 98 4.03 0.66 5.27
CA LEU A 98 4.26 -0.17 6.46
C LEU A 98 4.81 -1.57 6.09
N SER A 99 4.36 -2.15 4.97
CA SER A 99 4.92 -3.40 4.43
C SER A 99 6.42 -3.29 4.13
N THR A 100 6.85 -2.21 3.47
CA THR A 100 8.27 -1.93 3.19
C THR A 100 9.07 -1.81 4.49
N TYR A 101 8.52 -1.12 5.50
CA TYR A 101 9.17 -0.99 6.80
C TYR A 101 9.35 -2.35 7.47
N LEU A 102 8.35 -3.22 7.44
CA LEU A 102 8.46 -4.57 7.99
C LEU A 102 9.47 -5.41 7.21
N ASN A 103 9.46 -5.35 5.87
CA ASN A 103 10.48 -5.99 5.04
C ASN A 103 11.90 -5.57 5.47
N TYR A 104 12.11 -4.27 5.68
CA TYR A 104 13.38 -3.74 6.18
C TYR A 104 13.73 -4.31 7.55
N ARG A 105 12.78 -4.35 8.49
CA ARG A 105 13.03 -4.86 9.85
C ARG A 105 13.41 -6.34 9.86
N PHE A 106 12.90 -7.12 8.92
CA PHE A 106 13.24 -8.53 8.79
C PHE A 106 14.55 -8.77 8.04
N THR A 107 14.83 -7.99 6.99
CA THR A 107 15.88 -8.31 6.02
C THR A 107 17.01 -7.28 5.94
N GLY A 108 16.83 -6.10 6.48
CA GLY A 108 17.74 -4.95 6.30
C GLY A 108 17.60 -4.26 4.94
N ARG A 109 16.73 -4.74 4.02
CA ARG A 109 16.56 -4.19 2.67
C ARG A 109 15.29 -3.34 2.58
N ILE A 110 15.42 -2.11 2.08
CA ILE A 110 14.29 -1.19 1.87
C ILE A 110 13.70 -1.44 0.47
N ALA A 111 12.93 -2.51 0.36
CA ALA A 111 12.30 -2.94 -0.87
C ALA A 111 10.91 -3.50 -0.60
N ASP A 112 10.02 -3.42 -1.59
CA ASP A 112 8.66 -3.93 -1.47
C ASP A 112 8.13 -4.47 -2.79
N SER A 113 7.07 -5.26 -2.68
CA SER A 113 6.35 -5.80 -3.82
C SER A 113 5.60 -4.71 -4.60
N SER A 114 5.61 -4.83 -5.92
CA SER A 114 4.73 -4.04 -6.78
C SER A 114 3.24 -4.16 -6.41
N ALA A 115 2.83 -5.26 -5.78
CA ALA A 115 1.46 -5.54 -5.35
C ALA A 115 1.17 -5.12 -3.88
N SER A 116 2.18 -4.63 -3.14
CA SER A 116 2.01 -4.10 -1.77
C SER A 116 2.01 -2.57 -1.72
N LEU A 117 2.58 -1.91 -2.72
CA LEU A 117 2.74 -0.45 -2.78
C LEU A 117 1.41 0.26 -3.10
N MET A 118 0.46 0.17 -2.18
CA MET A 118 -0.88 0.75 -2.32
C MET A 118 -1.10 1.82 -1.25
N ALA A 119 -0.79 3.06 -1.62
CA ALA A 119 -0.96 4.24 -0.79
C ALA A 119 -1.08 5.49 -1.67
N LYS A 120 -1.27 6.65 -1.03
CA LYS A 120 -1.20 7.97 -1.69
C LYS A 120 0.26 8.34 -1.93
N ILE A 121 0.88 7.68 -2.92
CA ILE A 121 2.28 7.75 -3.32
C ILE A 121 2.40 7.90 -4.84
N PRO A 122 3.50 8.43 -5.36
CA PRO A 122 3.68 8.63 -6.81
C PRO A 122 4.03 7.30 -7.51
N TYR A 123 3.05 6.39 -7.59
CA TYR A 123 3.21 5.07 -8.18
C TYR A 123 2.36 4.91 -9.45
N ASP A 124 2.99 4.53 -10.55
CA ASP A 124 2.33 4.16 -11.81
C ASP A 124 1.91 2.69 -11.72
N TYR A 125 0.67 2.45 -11.30
CA TYR A 125 0.11 1.12 -11.10
C TYR A 125 0.06 0.29 -12.38
N LYS A 126 -0.16 0.93 -13.54
CA LYS A 126 -0.18 0.26 -14.84
C LYS A 126 1.17 -0.32 -15.21
N ASN A 127 2.23 0.46 -15.02
CA ASN A 127 3.58 0.08 -15.42
C ASN A 127 4.43 -0.46 -14.25
N ARG A 128 3.88 -0.55 -13.04
CA ARG A 128 4.52 -1.05 -11.82
C ARG A 128 5.86 -0.38 -11.51
N LYS A 129 5.89 0.94 -11.60
CA LYS A 129 7.10 1.75 -11.38
C LYS A 129 6.77 3.07 -10.69
N TRP A 130 7.78 3.71 -10.12
CA TRP A 130 7.63 5.05 -9.59
C TRP A 130 7.34 6.04 -10.72
N ASP A 131 6.32 6.87 -10.52
CA ASP A 131 5.97 7.95 -11.42
C ASP A 131 6.93 9.12 -11.22
N LYS A 132 7.91 9.26 -12.13
CA LYS A 132 8.94 10.29 -12.04
C LYS A 132 8.45 11.67 -12.50
N ASN A 133 7.63 11.73 -13.55
CA ASN A 133 7.22 12.95 -14.23
C ASN A 133 5.73 12.99 -14.58
N GLY A 134 4.96 12.02 -14.13
CA GLY A 134 3.54 11.92 -14.44
C GLY A 134 2.64 12.75 -13.52
N LEU A 135 1.35 12.45 -13.59
CA LEU A 135 0.33 13.20 -12.86
C LEU A 135 0.34 12.92 -11.36
N THR A 136 0.59 11.68 -10.94
CA THR A 136 0.60 11.33 -9.51
C THR A 136 1.77 11.95 -8.78
N ARG A 137 2.90 12.18 -9.47
CA ARG A 137 4.10 12.79 -8.89
C ARG A 137 3.86 14.21 -8.38
N CYS A 138 3.00 15.00 -9.02
CA CYS A 138 2.70 16.34 -8.54
C CYS A 138 1.64 16.36 -7.43
N VAL A 139 0.79 15.34 -7.37
CA VAL A 139 -0.24 15.21 -6.31
C VAL A 139 0.40 14.76 -5.00
N TYR A 140 1.35 13.81 -5.08
CA TYR A 140 2.07 13.27 -3.93
C TYR A 140 3.55 13.69 -4.02
N ASP A 141 3.88 14.85 -3.42
CA ASP A 141 5.21 15.47 -3.58
C ASP A 141 6.29 14.78 -2.72
N ILE A 142 6.59 13.52 -3.08
CA ILE A 142 7.63 12.72 -2.41
C ILE A 142 8.89 12.71 -3.27
N PRO A 143 10.05 13.21 -2.77
CA PRO A 143 11.32 13.10 -3.48
C PRO A 143 11.66 11.66 -3.86
N GLN A 144 12.26 11.47 -5.04
CA GLN A 144 12.57 10.14 -5.57
C GLN A 144 13.52 9.33 -4.68
N ASP A 145 14.46 10.00 -4.04
CA ASP A 145 15.44 9.41 -3.12
C ASP A 145 14.81 8.90 -1.82
N LYS A 146 13.61 9.37 -1.47
CA LYS A 146 12.85 8.86 -0.33
C LYS A 146 12.05 7.60 -0.61
N LEU A 147 11.96 7.16 -1.86
CA LEU A 147 11.20 5.99 -2.26
C LEU A 147 12.00 4.69 -2.12
N CYS A 148 11.31 3.55 -1.98
CA CYS A 148 11.93 2.24 -1.87
C CYS A 148 12.19 1.60 -3.25
N GLU A 149 12.93 0.49 -3.25
CA GLU A 149 13.06 -0.39 -4.41
C GLU A 149 11.75 -1.17 -4.63
N ILE A 150 11.38 -1.36 -5.89
CA ILE A 150 10.20 -2.15 -6.29
C ILE A 150 10.65 -3.52 -6.78
N LEU A 151 10.03 -4.56 -6.23
CA LEU A 151 10.25 -5.95 -6.62
C LEU A 151 8.97 -6.55 -7.23
N PRO A 152 9.09 -7.50 -8.15
CA PRO A 152 7.96 -8.33 -8.53
C PRO A 152 7.43 -9.13 -7.34
N SER A 153 6.12 -9.38 -7.28
CA SER A 153 5.54 -10.27 -6.26
C SER A 153 6.15 -11.67 -6.34
N GLY A 154 6.32 -12.33 -5.21
CA GLY A 154 6.97 -13.64 -5.11
C GLY A 154 8.49 -13.61 -5.14
N SER A 155 9.12 -12.45 -5.40
CA SER A 155 10.57 -12.30 -5.34
C SER A 155 11.08 -12.37 -3.90
N VAL A 156 12.32 -12.81 -3.72
CA VAL A 156 12.97 -12.77 -2.42
C VAL A 156 13.41 -11.33 -2.12
N VAL A 157 12.88 -10.76 -1.04
CA VAL A 157 13.32 -9.46 -0.52
C VAL A 157 14.73 -9.58 0.06
N GLY A 158 14.96 -10.61 0.85
CA GLY A 158 16.24 -10.92 1.51
C GLY A 158 16.07 -12.09 2.46
N GLY A 159 17.14 -12.50 3.11
CA GLY A 159 17.08 -13.44 4.23
C GLY A 159 16.76 -12.75 5.55
N VAL A 160 16.03 -13.42 6.43
CA VAL A 160 15.80 -12.94 7.79
C VAL A 160 17.13 -12.72 8.51
N THR A 161 17.35 -11.53 9.03
CA THR A 161 18.59 -11.17 9.72
C THR A 161 18.72 -11.90 11.06
N PRO A 162 19.94 -12.07 11.60
CA PRO A 162 20.15 -12.63 12.95
C PRO A 162 19.41 -11.85 14.04
N GLU A 163 19.31 -10.53 13.90
CA GLU A 163 18.58 -9.68 14.84
C GLU A 163 17.08 -9.98 14.80
N ALA A 164 16.48 -10.01 13.60
CA ALA A 164 15.07 -10.34 13.42
C ALA A 164 14.77 -11.76 13.91
N SER A 165 15.67 -12.71 13.65
CA SER A 165 15.58 -14.08 14.14
C SER A 165 15.54 -14.14 15.67
N ARG A 166 16.42 -13.41 16.35
CA ARG A 166 16.45 -13.35 17.83
C ARG A 166 15.16 -12.78 18.41
N LEU A 167 14.58 -11.78 17.77
CA LEU A 167 13.34 -11.11 18.23
C LEU A 167 12.08 -11.94 17.98
N THR A 168 12.03 -12.66 16.86
CA THR A 168 10.81 -13.34 16.40
C THR A 168 10.84 -14.85 16.55
N GLY A 169 12.03 -15.42 16.68
CA GLY A 169 12.26 -16.86 16.64
C GLY A 169 12.18 -17.47 15.25
N ILE A 170 11.97 -16.68 14.20
CA ILE A 170 12.03 -17.13 12.80
C ILE A 170 13.50 -17.43 12.45
N PRO A 171 13.82 -18.55 11.77
CA PRO A 171 15.20 -18.90 11.46
C PRO A 171 15.94 -17.81 10.68
N ALA A 172 17.17 -17.49 11.10
CA ALA A 172 18.03 -16.59 10.36
C ALA A 172 18.34 -17.16 8.96
N GLY A 173 18.38 -16.30 7.96
CA GLY A 173 18.59 -16.69 6.57
C GLY A 173 17.35 -17.23 5.85
N LEU A 174 16.23 -17.44 6.56
CA LEU A 174 14.99 -17.86 5.92
C LEU A 174 14.56 -16.80 4.89
N PRO A 175 14.27 -17.18 3.62
CA PRO A 175 13.85 -16.24 2.59
C PRO A 175 12.58 -15.49 2.98
N MET A 176 12.59 -14.15 2.91
CA MET A 176 11.40 -13.32 3.02
C MET A 176 10.91 -12.96 1.63
N LEU A 177 9.65 -13.26 1.34
CA LEU A 177 9.05 -13.04 0.03
C LEU A 177 8.28 -11.72 -0.01
N ALA A 178 8.43 -11.01 -1.12
CA ALA A 178 7.59 -9.87 -1.48
C ALA A 178 6.19 -10.36 -1.83
N THR A 179 5.16 -9.84 -1.15
CA THR A 179 3.76 -10.30 -1.28
C THR A 179 2.85 -9.23 -1.86
N GLY A 180 1.56 -9.32 -1.63
CA GLY A 180 0.58 -8.29 -1.93
C GLY A 180 0.10 -7.55 -0.69
N SER A 181 -0.75 -6.56 -0.91
CA SER A 181 -1.54 -5.97 0.17
C SER A 181 -2.51 -7.00 0.76
N ASP A 182 -3.14 -6.67 1.89
CA ASP A 182 -4.19 -7.49 2.51
C ASP A 182 -5.23 -7.99 1.50
N LYS A 183 -5.83 -7.07 0.74
CA LYS A 183 -6.82 -7.42 -0.30
C LYS A 183 -6.26 -8.24 -1.46
N GLY A 184 -5.03 -7.99 -1.88
CA GLY A 184 -4.34 -8.81 -2.89
C GLY A 184 -4.12 -10.23 -2.39
N CYS A 185 -3.71 -10.38 -1.13
CA CYS A 185 -3.52 -11.70 -0.50
C CYS A 185 -4.85 -12.42 -0.24
N GLU A 186 -5.91 -11.70 0.17
CA GLU A 186 -7.27 -12.26 0.27
C GLU A 186 -7.75 -12.81 -1.09
N THR A 187 -7.56 -12.05 -2.16
CA THR A 187 -7.97 -12.43 -3.52
C THR A 187 -7.28 -13.71 -3.98
N ILE A 188 -5.96 -13.81 -3.80
CA ILE A 188 -5.24 -15.04 -4.16
C ILE A 188 -5.58 -16.20 -3.20
N GLY A 189 -5.81 -15.92 -1.93
CA GLY A 189 -6.23 -16.90 -0.93
C GLY A 189 -7.59 -17.52 -1.24
N LEU A 190 -8.49 -16.77 -1.89
CA LEU A 190 -9.76 -17.23 -2.43
C LEU A 190 -9.62 -17.91 -3.80
N SER A 191 -8.40 -18.08 -4.31
CA SER A 191 -8.10 -18.63 -5.64
C SER A 191 -8.69 -17.83 -6.80
N VAL A 192 -8.93 -16.52 -6.63
CA VAL A 192 -9.38 -15.62 -7.68
C VAL A 192 -8.17 -15.21 -8.53
N ILE A 193 -7.74 -16.11 -9.39
CA ILE A 193 -6.56 -15.98 -10.25
C ILE A 193 -6.91 -16.06 -11.76
N ARG A 194 -8.19 -16.12 -12.08
CA ARG A 194 -8.71 -16.16 -13.45
C ARG A 194 -9.71 -15.02 -13.67
N GLU A 195 -9.86 -14.61 -14.92
CA GLU A 195 -10.73 -13.49 -15.32
C GLU A 195 -12.23 -13.75 -15.17
N ASP A 196 -12.64 -15.01 -14.99
CA ASP A 196 -14.02 -15.46 -14.77
C ASP A 196 -14.40 -15.58 -13.28
N GLN A 197 -13.53 -15.10 -12.38
CA GLN A 197 -13.70 -15.19 -10.93
C GLN A 197 -13.69 -13.79 -10.29
N ALA A 198 -14.48 -13.63 -9.22
CA ALA A 198 -14.50 -12.42 -8.41
C ALA A 198 -14.50 -12.77 -6.92
N ALA A 199 -13.82 -11.93 -6.13
CA ALA A 199 -13.87 -11.92 -4.68
C ALA A 199 -14.90 -10.88 -4.21
N LEU A 200 -15.79 -11.28 -3.33
CA LEU A 200 -16.74 -10.39 -2.65
C LEU A 200 -16.37 -10.34 -1.18
N SER A 201 -16.12 -9.16 -0.68
CA SER A 201 -15.83 -8.94 0.75
C SER A 201 -16.98 -8.15 1.38
N PHE A 202 -17.52 -8.66 2.47
CA PHE A 202 -18.65 -8.08 3.19
C PHE A 202 -18.24 -7.78 4.64
N GLY A 203 -17.71 -6.59 4.88
CA GLY A 203 -17.30 -6.13 6.20
C GLY A 203 -17.88 -4.76 6.54
N THR A 204 -17.09 -3.89 7.14
CA THR A 204 -17.42 -2.48 7.37
C THR A 204 -17.72 -1.75 6.06
N SER A 205 -16.98 -2.07 5.01
CA SER A 205 -17.30 -1.77 3.62
C SER A 205 -17.56 -3.07 2.85
N CYS A 206 -18.22 -2.97 1.71
CA CYS A 206 -18.34 -4.07 0.76
C CYS A 206 -17.44 -3.80 -0.43
N THR A 207 -16.68 -4.80 -0.87
CA THR A 207 -15.83 -4.70 -2.06
C THR A 207 -16.11 -5.82 -3.03
N VAL A 208 -16.02 -5.51 -4.32
CA VAL A 208 -15.95 -6.48 -5.41
C VAL A 208 -14.59 -6.32 -6.05
N GLN A 209 -13.82 -7.38 -6.09
CA GLN A 209 -12.51 -7.43 -6.70
C GLN A 209 -12.39 -8.64 -7.61
N PHE A 210 -11.79 -8.48 -8.76
CA PHE A 210 -11.48 -9.57 -9.67
C PHE A 210 -10.07 -9.46 -10.22
N THR A 211 -9.60 -10.47 -10.92
CA THR A 211 -8.25 -10.54 -11.44
C THR A 211 -8.27 -10.52 -12.96
N THR A 212 -7.48 -9.65 -13.60
CA THR A 212 -7.42 -9.51 -15.06
C THR A 212 -6.01 -9.20 -15.55
N ARG A 213 -5.68 -9.62 -16.77
CA ARG A 213 -4.43 -9.24 -17.46
C ARG A 213 -4.49 -7.83 -18.05
N LYS A 214 -5.69 -7.32 -18.32
CA LYS A 214 -5.88 -6.01 -18.92
C LYS A 214 -5.98 -4.94 -17.83
N TYR A 215 -5.08 -3.94 -17.89
CA TYR A 215 -5.22 -2.76 -17.03
C TYR A 215 -6.39 -1.89 -17.50
N PHE A 216 -7.25 -1.53 -16.59
CA PHE A 216 -8.26 -0.47 -16.76
C PHE A 216 -8.63 0.13 -15.41
N GLU A 217 -9.11 1.34 -15.41
CA GLU A 217 -9.60 2.01 -14.21
C GLU A 217 -11.13 1.91 -14.18
N PRO A 218 -11.71 1.25 -13.17
CA PRO A 218 -13.17 1.16 -13.03
C PRO A 218 -13.84 2.53 -12.95
N THR A 219 -13.15 3.48 -12.34
CA THR A 219 -13.50 4.89 -12.25
C THR A 219 -12.21 5.69 -12.44
N PRO A 220 -12.24 6.88 -13.07
CA PRO A 220 -11.04 7.72 -13.20
C PRO A 220 -10.33 7.91 -11.86
N PHE A 221 -9.02 7.75 -11.84
CA PHE A 221 -8.16 7.76 -10.65
C PHE A 221 -8.44 6.67 -9.59
N MET A 222 -9.23 5.66 -9.92
CA MET A 222 -9.26 4.40 -9.19
C MET A 222 -8.46 3.36 -9.99
N PRO A 223 -7.17 3.19 -9.71
CA PRO A 223 -6.33 2.30 -10.49
C PRO A 223 -6.72 0.83 -10.27
N ALA A 224 -6.56 0.02 -11.29
CA ALA A 224 -6.44 -1.42 -11.09
C ALA A 224 -5.09 -1.69 -10.43
N TYR A 225 -5.12 -2.19 -9.21
CA TYR A 225 -3.89 -2.47 -8.45
C TYR A 225 -3.14 -3.68 -9.03
N PRO A 226 -1.81 -3.70 -9.03
CA PRO A 226 -1.06 -4.90 -9.39
C PRO A 226 -1.50 -6.07 -8.52
N ALA A 227 -1.84 -7.18 -9.15
CA ALA A 227 -2.19 -8.41 -8.45
C ALA A 227 -0.95 -9.13 -7.94
N VAL A 228 -1.13 -10.08 -7.02
CA VAL A 228 -0.04 -10.95 -6.58
C VAL A 228 0.55 -11.76 -7.74
N PRO A 229 -0.22 -12.34 -8.68
CA PRO A 229 0.31 -12.76 -9.97
C PRO A 229 0.84 -11.56 -10.77
N ASN A 230 2.13 -11.58 -11.11
CA ASN A 230 2.87 -10.42 -11.62
C ASN A 230 2.37 -9.83 -12.95
N ASP A 231 1.69 -10.62 -13.77
CA ASP A 231 1.16 -10.22 -15.07
C ASP A 231 -0.30 -9.78 -15.02
N MET A 232 -0.88 -9.68 -13.82
CA MET A 232 -2.31 -9.41 -13.61
C MET A 232 -2.53 -8.18 -12.72
N TYR A 233 -3.78 -7.70 -12.74
CA TYR A 233 -4.27 -6.57 -11.96
C TYR A 233 -5.53 -6.97 -11.20
N ASN A 234 -5.76 -6.28 -10.09
CA ASN A 234 -6.98 -6.38 -9.30
C ASN A 234 -7.76 -5.05 -9.37
N PRO A 235 -8.64 -4.86 -10.35
CA PRO A 235 -9.64 -3.80 -10.29
C PRO A 235 -10.58 -4.04 -9.11
N GLU A 236 -10.92 -2.96 -8.41
CA GLU A 236 -11.74 -3.02 -7.22
C GLU A 236 -12.82 -1.94 -7.28
N ILE A 237 -14.03 -2.30 -6.88
CA ILE A 237 -15.12 -1.35 -6.60
C ILE A 237 -15.48 -1.50 -5.13
N GLN A 238 -15.54 -0.39 -4.42
CA GLN A 238 -15.84 -0.35 -2.99
C GLN A 238 -17.12 0.42 -2.71
N ILE A 239 -17.98 -0.15 -1.90
CA ILE A 239 -19.12 0.51 -1.28
C ILE A 239 -18.75 0.78 0.19
N LEU A 240 -18.67 2.04 0.57
CA LEU A 240 -18.23 2.45 1.90
C LEU A 240 -19.20 2.07 3.03
N ARG A 241 -20.40 1.62 2.70
CA ARG A 241 -21.41 1.15 3.63
C ARG A 241 -21.59 -0.36 3.48
N GLY A 242 -21.14 -1.11 4.48
CA GLY A 242 -21.13 -2.57 4.42
C GLY A 242 -22.18 -3.23 5.33
N TYR A 243 -21.83 -4.37 5.87
CA TYR A 243 -22.75 -5.26 6.61
C TYR A 243 -23.35 -4.64 7.90
N TRP A 244 -22.69 -3.68 8.48
CA TRP A 244 -23.24 -2.95 9.64
C TRP A 244 -24.56 -2.23 9.32
N MET A 245 -24.86 -1.97 8.06
CA MET A 245 -26.18 -1.43 7.64
C MET A 245 -27.31 -2.41 7.96
N LEU A 246 -27.07 -3.71 7.96
CA LEU A 246 -28.08 -4.69 8.38
C LEU A 246 -28.43 -4.54 9.86
N THR A 247 -27.44 -4.31 10.72
CA THR A 247 -27.68 -4.02 12.14
C THR A 247 -28.45 -2.70 12.32
N TRP A 248 -28.02 -1.67 11.60
CA TRP A 248 -28.72 -0.39 11.59
C TRP A 248 -30.17 -0.53 11.11
N PHE A 249 -30.39 -1.29 10.02
CA PHE A 249 -31.74 -1.55 9.49
C PHE A 249 -32.61 -2.26 10.52
N LYS A 250 -32.11 -3.32 11.14
CA LYS A 250 -32.82 -4.03 12.20
C LYS A 250 -33.19 -3.12 13.38
N GLN A 251 -32.31 -2.25 13.78
CA GLN A 251 -32.53 -1.33 14.91
C GLN A 251 -33.58 -0.25 14.62
N ASN A 252 -33.80 0.10 13.36
CA ASN A 252 -34.67 1.19 12.97
C ASN A 252 -35.98 0.76 12.32
N PHE A 253 -36.05 -0.47 11.79
CA PHE A 253 -37.19 -0.93 10.97
C PHE A 253 -37.70 -2.35 11.29
N ALA A 254 -37.09 -3.07 12.23
CA ALA A 254 -37.52 -4.42 12.60
C ALA A 254 -38.20 -4.46 13.99
#